data_f663a29ce76b7af043cc053876822356
#
_entry.id   f663a29ce76b7af043cc053876822356
#
_cell.length_a   1.000
_cell.length_b   1.000
_cell.length_c   1.000
_cell.angle_alpha   90.00
_cell.angle_beta   90.00
_cell.angle_gamma   90.00
#
_symmetry.space_group_name_H-M   'P 1'
#
loop_
_entity.id
_entity.type
_entity.pdbx_description
1 polymer ?
#
loop_
_entity_poly.entity_id
_entity_poly.type
_entity_poly.pdbx_seq_one_letter_code
_entity_poly.pdbx_strand_id
1 'polypeptide(L)'
;MSRIAVVVFPGSNCELDVQWALRSLGAEAELVWHRQTDLADFDGVVLPGGFAHGDYLRTGAIARFSPVMSAVTRMAEEGRPVVGICNGFQILCEAHLLPGALIANRDLRFICRPVEVEIVDTGTVLTASVEPGTVVTLPLNSYEGQHTDPSGTARVVARYVEDVNGSQDRAAAIANEAGNVVGIMPHPERSSEEILGSDDGRLLLESLVAATDRIPA
;
A
#
# COMPACT_ATOMS: atom_id res chain seq x y z
N MET A 1 21.82 1.80 -4.20
CA MET A 1 20.85 0.71 -4.00
C MET A 1 19.86 1.23 -2.98
N SER A 2 18.60 1.32 -3.33
CA SER A 2 17.57 1.89 -2.46
C SER A 2 17.32 1.01 -1.24
N ARG A 3 17.25 1.63 -0.06
CA ARG A 3 16.92 0.96 1.21
C ARG A 3 15.45 1.22 1.56
N ILE A 4 14.66 0.16 1.66
CA ILE A 4 13.23 0.26 1.93
C ILE A 4 12.89 -0.44 3.24
N ALA A 5 12.28 0.30 4.18
CA ALA A 5 11.77 -0.26 5.42
C ALA A 5 10.45 -0.99 5.16
N VAL A 6 10.33 -2.22 5.63
CA VAL A 6 9.06 -2.97 5.67
C VAL A 6 8.63 -3.08 7.13
N VAL A 7 7.58 -2.37 7.50
CA VAL A 7 7.17 -2.28 8.91
C VAL A 7 6.45 -3.54 9.36
N VAL A 8 6.85 -4.07 10.51
CA VAL A 8 6.22 -5.23 11.14
C VAL A 8 5.44 -4.79 12.36
N PHE A 9 4.12 -4.90 12.31
CA PHE A 9 3.24 -4.74 13.46
C PHE A 9 2.93 -6.11 14.09
N PRO A 10 2.56 -6.17 15.37
CA PRO A 10 1.94 -7.38 15.92
C PRO A 10 0.73 -7.77 15.07
N GLY A 11 0.76 -8.91 14.38
CA GLY A 11 -0.30 -9.37 13.48
C GLY A 11 -0.12 -9.03 12.00
N SER A 12 0.99 -8.39 11.58
CA SER A 12 1.39 -8.39 10.17
C SER A 12 1.58 -9.83 9.68
N ASN A 13 1.27 -10.11 8.41
CA ASN A 13 1.47 -11.44 7.85
C ASN A 13 1.94 -11.43 6.38
N CYS A 14 2.06 -10.26 5.76
CA CYS A 14 2.54 -10.10 4.39
C CYS A 14 3.93 -9.42 4.33
N GLU A 15 4.58 -9.18 5.47
CA GLU A 15 5.87 -8.49 5.54
C GLU A 15 6.98 -9.24 4.82
N LEU A 16 6.97 -10.58 4.88
CA LEU A 16 7.95 -11.40 4.18
C LEU A 16 7.70 -11.43 2.67
N ASP A 17 6.42 -11.42 2.24
CA ASP A 17 6.06 -11.36 0.83
C ASP A 17 6.54 -10.03 0.23
N VAL A 18 6.30 -8.91 0.92
CA VAL A 18 6.77 -7.57 0.52
C VAL A 18 8.30 -7.53 0.47
N GLN A 19 8.98 -8.02 1.52
CA GLN A 19 10.45 -8.04 1.57
C GLN A 19 11.03 -8.85 0.40
N TRP A 20 10.48 -10.02 0.15
CA TRP A 20 10.89 -10.89 -0.96
C TRP A 20 10.72 -10.20 -2.31
N ALA A 21 9.52 -9.67 -2.58
CA ALA A 21 9.21 -9.01 -3.83
C ALA A 21 10.15 -7.83 -4.10
N LEU A 22 10.38 -6.95 -3.12
CA LEU A 22 11.28 -5.80 -3.27
C LEU A 22 12.74 -6.24 -3.49
N ARG A 23 13.20 -7.27 -2.77
CA ARG A 23 14.56 -7.80 -2.95
C ARG A 23 14.75 -8.45 -4.32
N SER A 24 13.75 -9.12 -4.86
CA SER A 24 13.79 -9.69 -6.22
C SER A 24 13.95 -8.62 -7.30
N LEU A 25 13.55 -7.37 -6.99
CA LEU A 25 13.71 -6.18 -7.83
C LEU A 25 15.01 -5.40 -7.56
N GLY A 26 15.89 -5.91 -6.68
CA GLY A 26 17.19 -5.34 -6.41
C GLY A 26 17.21 -4.26 -5.33
N ALA A 27 16.12 -4.03 -4.60
CA ALA A 27 16.12 -3.14 -3.45
C ALA A 27 16.67 -3.84 -2.19
N GLU A 28 17.26 -3.08 -1.27
CA GLU A 28 17.63 -3.53 0.07
C GLU A 28 16.42 -3.34 1.00
N ALA A 29 15.55 -4.37 1.09
CA ALA A 29 14.36 -4.34 1.92
C ALA A 29 14.63 -4.95 3.30
N GLU A 30 14.36 -4.18 4.37
CA GLU A 30 14.62 -4.59 5.75
C GLU A 30 13.32 -4.59 6.56
N LEU A 31 13.14 -5.63 7.40
CA LEU A 31 12.03 -5.69 8.35
C LEU A 31 12.29 -4.76 9.54
N VAL A 32 11.35 -3.86 9.80
CA VAL A 32 11.45 -2.87 10.87
C VAL A 32 10.31 -3.05 11.86
N TRP A 33 10.64 -3.33 13.12
CA TRP A 33 9.64 -3.53 14.16
C TRP A 33 8.89 -2.23 14.50
N HIS A 34 7.61 -2.28 14.70
CA HIS A 34 6.72 -1.13 14.91
C HIS A 34 7.12 -0.20 16.07
N ARG A 35 8.03 -0.62 16.94
CA ARG A 35 8.57 0.22 18.03
C ARG A 35 9.76 1.08 17.63
N GLN A 36 10.33 0.87 16.43
CA GLN A 36 11.37 1.74 15.89
C GLN A 36 10.83 3.15 15.72
N THR A 37 11.61 4.16 16.10
CA THR A 37 11.21 5.57 16.03
C THR A 37 11.98 6.37 14.99
N ASP A 38 12.95 5.74 14.35
CA ASP A 38 13.81 6.35 13.35
C ASP A 38 13.88 5.50 12.08
N LEU A 39 13.63 6.16 10.94
CA LEU A 39 13.72 5.61 9.58
C LEU A 39 14.60 6.49 8.69
N ALA A 40 15.50 7.30 9.28
CA ALA A 40 16.32 8.25 8.52
C ALA A 40 17.20 7.59 7.45
N ASP A 41 17.70 6.38 7.74
CA ASP A 41 18.58 5.63 6.83
C ASP A 41 17.83 4.92 5.68
N PHE A 42 16.50 5.04 5.59
CA PHE A 42 15.70 4.40 4.55
C PHE A 42 15.21 5.43 3.52
N ASP A 43 15.24 5.06 2.25
CA ASP A 43 14.77 5.88 1.13
C ASP A 43 13.24 5.82 0.95
N GLY A 44 12.59 4.77 1.47
CA GLY A 44 11.15 4.60 1.44
C GLY A 44 10.66 3.63 2.50
N VAL A 45 9.35 3.56 2.70
CA VAL A 45 8.72 2.66 3.66
C VAL A 45 7.48 1.99 3.08
N VAL A 46 7.30 0.69 3.39
CA VAL A 46 6.08 -0.06 3.10
C VAL A 46 5.44 -0.53 4.40
N LEU A 47 4.15 -0.25 4.56
CA LEU A 47 3.27 -0.85 5.56
C LEU A 47 2.57 -2.04 4.90
N PRO A 48 2.92 -3.29 5.26
CA PRO A 48 2.39 -4.48 4.60
C PRO A 48 0.98 -4.81 5.04
N GLY A 49 0.39 -5.80 4.37
CA GLY A 49 -0.88 -6.41 4.75
C GLY A 49 -0.80 -7.25 6.02
N GLY A 50 -1.96 -7.55 6.57
CA GLY A 50 -2.11 -8.35 7.79
C GLY A 50 -3.33 -7.94 8.60
N PHE A 51 -3.21 -8.16 9.92
CA PHE A 51 -4.23 -7.86 10.93
C PHE A 51 -3.57 -7.16 12.11
N ALA A 52 -3.01 -5.97 11.87
CA ALA A 52 -2.21 -5.24 12.85
C ALA A 52 -2.96 -5.05 14.19
N HIS A 53 -2.32 -5.52 15.26
CA HIS A 53 -2.91 -5.57 16.61
C HIS A 53 -4.25 -6.34 16.70
N GLY A 54 -4.48 -7.31 15.77
CA GLY A 54 -5.69 -8.13 15.73
C GLY A 54 -6.93 -7.37 15.26
N ASP A 55 -6.76 -6.22 14.59
CA ASP A 55 -7.85 -5.34 14.12
C ASP A 55 -8.83 -4.90 15.21
N TYR A 56 -8.38 -4.89 16.46
CA TYR A 56 -9.20 -4.43 17.59
C TYR A 56 -9.65 -3.00 17.39
N LEU A 57 -10.91 -2.70 17.73
CA LEU A 57 -11.68 -1.49 17.47
C LEU A 57 -12.12 -1.38 16.01
N ARG A 58 -11.20 -1.34 15.08
CA ARG A 58 -11.31 -1.46 13.61
C ARG A 58 -9.92 -1.59 13.01
N THR A 59 -9.85 -2.01 11.77
CA THR A 59 -8.60 -2.22 11.04
C THR A 59 -7.72 -0.96 11.04
N GLY A 60 -6.45 -1.13 11.41
CA GLY A 60 -5.46 -0.05 11.46
C GLY A 60 -5.55 0.90 12.68
N ALA A 61 -6.67 0.92 13.42
CA ALA A 61 -6.94 1.91 14.46
C ALA A 61 -5.90 1.95 15.60
N ILE A 62 -5.38 0.81 16.03
CA ILE A 62 -4.35 0.74 17.07
C ILE A 62 -2.97 0.96 16.47
N ALA A 63 -2.71 0.42 15.28
CA ALA A 63 -1.42 0.52 14.60
C ALA A 63 -0.99 1.98 14.37
N ARG A 64 -1.93 2.89 14.09
CA ARG A 64 -1.64 4.33 13.91
C ARG A 64 -0.91 4.97 15.10
N PHE A 65 -1.04 4.42 16.31
CA PHE A 65 -0.36 4.90 17.52
C PHE A 65 0.97 4.21 17.79
N SER A 66 1.41 3.29 16.93
CA SER A 66 2.72 2.65 17.05
C SER A 66 3.85 3.69 16.91
N PRO A 67 4.93 3.57 17.68
CA PRO A 67 6.04 4.55 17.66
C PRO A 67 6.60 4.81 16.25
N VAL A 68 6.66 3.79 15.38
CA VAL A 68 7.16 3.91 14.01
C VAL A 68 6.35 4.91 13.15
N MET A 69 5.06 5.10 13.47
CA MET A 69 4.21 5.98 12.67
C MET A 69 4.63 7.46 12.71
N SER A 70 5.32 7.88 13.76
CA SER A 70 5.93 9.22 13.80
C SER A 70 7.05 9.38 12.77
N ALA A 71 7.84 8.34 12.53
CA ALA A 71 8.87 8.34 11.49
C ALA A 71 8.25 8.21 10.10
N VAL A 72 7.22 7.38 9.93
CA VAL A 72 6.45 7.26 8.67
C VAL A 72 5.85 8.61 8.27
N THR A 73 5.26 9.34 9.23
CA THR A 73 4.70 10.68 8.98
C THR A 73 5.77 11.66 8.51
N ARG A 74 6.93 11.68 9.17
CA ARG A 74 8.06 12.53 8.73
C ARG A 74 8.51 12.18 7.31
N MET A 75 8.66 10.89 6.98
CA MET A 75 9.01 10.47 5.62
C MET A 75 8.00 10.99 4.59
N ALA A 76 6.70 10.90 4.91
CA ALA A 76 5.65 11.41 4.04
C ALA A 76 5.75 12.93 3.83
N GLU A 77 5.99 13.70 4.91
CA GLU A 77 6.17 15.16 4.87
C GLU A 77 7.44 15.58 4.11
N GLU A 78 8.50 14.78 4.18
CA GLU A 78 9.75 14.97 3.44
C GLU A 78 9.65 14.56 1.95
N GLY A 79 8.49 14.08 1.50
CA GLY A 79 8.25 13.65 0.12
C GLY A 79 8.83 12.28 -0.23
N ARG A 80 9.32 11.53 0.77
CA ARG A 80 9.83 10.17 0.56
C ARG A 80 8.67 9.18 0.32
N PRO A 81 8.89 8.11 -0.48
CA PRO A 81 7.88 7.10 -0.77
C PRO A 81 7.35 6.40 0.48
N VAL A 82 6.02 6.40 0.63
CA VAL A 82 5.28 5.68 1.66
C VAL A 82 4.18 4.88 1.00
N VAL A 83 4.21 3.56 1.08
CA VAL A 83 3.20 2.69 0.49
C VAL A 83 2.52 1.86 1.57
N GLY A 84 1.20 1.83 1.56
CA GLY A 84 0.39 0.93 2.40
C GLY A 84 -0.34 -0.09 1.55
N ILE A 85 -0.14 -1.39 1.83
CA ILE A 85 -0.80 -2.49 1.13
C ILE A 85 -1.85 -3.11 2.06
N CYS A 86 -3.10 -3.24 1.60
CA CYS A 86 -4.20 -3.85 2.34
C CYS A 86 -4.34 -3.26 3.76
N ASN A 87 -3.94 -3.95 4.82
CA ASN A 87 -3.93 -3.42 6.18
C ASN A 87 -3.05 -2.17 6.32
N GLY A 88 -1.94 -2.09 5.59
CA GLY A 88 -1.12 -0.88 5.52
C GLY A 88 -1.88 0.33 4.97
N PHE A 89 -2.74 0.15 3.97
CA PHE A 89 -3.61 1.21 3.46
C PHE A 89 -4.62 1.66 4.53
N GLN A 90 -5.22 0.72 5.25
CA GLN A 90 -6.11 1.02 6.37
C GLN A 90 -5.39 1.86 7.45
N ILE A 91 -4.16 1.50 7.79
CA ILE A 91 -3.33 2.25 8.74
C ILE A 91 -3.04 3.68 8.25
N LEU A 92 -2.73 3.86 6.97
CA LEU A 92 -2.47 5.19 6.40
C LEU A 92 -3.71 6.09 6.46
N CYS A 93 -4.91 5.56 6.21
CA CYS A 93 -6.17 6.31 6.40
C CYS A 93 -6.42 6.65 7.87
N GLU A 94 -6.22 5.70 8.79
CA GLU A 94 -6.36 5.92 10.23
C GLU A 94 -5.35 6.95 10.77
N ALA A 95 -4.15 7.00 10.19
CA ALA A 95 -3.13 8.00 10.51
C ALA A 95 -3.35 9.35 9.82
N HIS A 96 -4.40 9.51 9.02
CA HIS A 96 -4.71 10.71 8.22
C HIS A 96 -3.61 11.10 7.22
N LEU A 97 -2.79 10.15 6.80
CA LEU A 97 -1.82 10.32 5.71
C LEU A 97 -2.49 10.13 4.34
N LEU A 98 -3.65 9.48 4.30
CA LEU A 98 -4.53 9.38 3.16
C LEU A 98 -5.96 9.77 3.55
N PRO A 99 -6.74 10.36 2.64
CA PRO A 99 -8.11 10.76 2.91
C PRO A 99 -9.07 9.55 2.99
N GLY A 100 -10.20 9.76 3.66
CA GLY A 100 -11.27 8.76 3.76
C GLY A 100 -10.99 7.67 4.81
N ALA A 101 -11.67 6.56 4.65
CA ALA A 101 -11.59 5.39 5.54
C ALA A 101 -11.89 4.10 4.77
N LEU A 102 -11.37 2.99 5.28
CA LEU A 102 -11.73 1.65 4.83
C LEU A 102 -12.80 1.09 5.77
N ILE A 103 -13.90 0.61 5.21
CA ILE A 103 -15.02 0.02 5.93
C ILE A 103 -15.31 -1.39 5.42
N ALA A 104 -16.23 -2.11 6.09
CA ALA A 104 -16.63 -3.44 5.65
C ALA A 104 -17.12 -3.43 4.19
N ASN A 105 -16.71 -4.44 3.42
CA ASN A 105 -17.17 -4.62 2.04
C ASN A 105 -18.70 -4.56 1.96
N ARG A 106 -19.24 -3.99 0.89
CA ARG A 106 -20.70 -3.78 0.72
C ARG A 106 -21.55 -5.00 1.05
N ASP A 107 -21.08 -6.19 0.66
CA ASP A 107 -21.82 -7.44 0.85
C ASP A 107 -21.54 -8.13 2.20
N LEU A 108 -20.78 -7.47 3.08
CA LEU A 108 -20.34 -7.99 4.39
C LEU A 108 -19.68 -9.38 4.30
N ARG A 109 -18.92 -9.60 3.23
CA ARG A 109 -18.21 -10.85 2.97
C ARG A 109 -16.72 -10.62 2.80
N PHE A 110 -15.93 -11.58 3.27
CA PHE A 110 -14.52 -11.63 2.96
C PHE A 110 -14.33 -11.96 1.46
N ILE A 111 -13.56 -11.14 0.76
CA ILE A 111 -13.21 -11.35 -0.64
C ILE A 111 -11.81 -11.96 -0.69
N CYS A 112 -11.66 -13.09 -1.38
CA CYS A 112 -10.39 -13.77 -1.58
C CYS A 112 -10.35 -14.29 -3.02
N ARG A 113 -9.91 -13.46 -3.96
CA ARG A 113 -9.81 -13.79 -5.38
C ARG A 113 -8.91 -12.80 -6.12
N PRO A 114 -8.38 -13.15 -7.30
CA PRO A 114 -7.80 -12.17 -8.21
C PRO A 114 -8.85 -11.14 -8.64
N VAL A 115 -8.41 -9.89 -8.81
CA VAL A 115 -9.23 -8.78 -9.32
C VAL A 115 -8.45 -8.01 -10.36
N GLU A 116 -9.16 -7.49 -11.37
CA GLU A 116 -8.58 -6.61 -12.38
C GLU A 116 -8.64 -5.16 -11.90
N VAL A 117 -7.52 -4.47 -12.04
CA VAL A 117 -7.32 -3.10 -11.60
C VAL A 117 -6.73 -2.29 -12.74
N GLU A 118 -7.42 -1.20 -13.14
CA GLU A 118 -6.96 -0.26 -14.15
C GLU A 118 -6.17 0.89 -13.49
N ILE A 119 -4.96 1.15 -13.97
CA ILE A 119 -4.14 2.28 -13.53
C ILE A 119 -4.62 3.55 -14.24
N VAL A 120 -5.16 4.50 -13.48
CA VAL A 120 -5.77 5.73 -14.03
C VAL A 120 -4.94 6.99 -13.78
N ASP A 121 -3.99 6.94 -12.86
CA ASP A 121 -3.06 8.03 -12.56
C ASP A 121 -1.63 7.46 -12.38
N THR A 122 -0.69 7.97 -13.16
CA THR A 122 0.71 7.55 -13.16
C THR A 122 1.65 8.56 -12.50
N GLY A 123 1.11 9.59 -11.85
CA GLY A 123 1.87 10.62 -11.15
C GLY A 123 2.23 10.25 -9.71
N THR A 124 2.41 8.97 -9.38
CA THR A 124 2.68 8.52 -8.00
C THR A 124 3.88 7.60 -7.91
N VAL A 125 4.41 7.44 -6.70
CA VAL A 125 5.56 6.54 -6.43
C VAL A 125 5.27 5.07 -6.73
N LEU A 126 4.01 4.66 -6.85
CA LEU A 126 3.62 3.28 -7.13
C LEU A 126 3.26 3.05 -8.62
N THR A 127 3.10 4.09 -9.41
CA THR A 127 2.57 3.97 -10.78
C THR A 127 3.39 4.71 -11.84
N ALA A 128 4.45 5.41 -11.44
CA ALA A 128 5.22 6.28 -12.35
C ALA A 128 5.92 5.55 -13.52
N SER A 129 6.11 4.24 -13.42
CA SER A 129 6.70 3.41 -14.49
C SER A 129 5.66 2.63 -15.29
N VAL A 130 4.36 2.86 -15.04
CA VAL A 130 3.25 2.14 -15.66
C VAL A 130 2.56 3.05 -16.68
N GLU A 131 2.18 2.51 -17.84
CA GLU A 131 1.40 3.25 -18.82
C GLU A 131 -0.05 3.47 -18.34
N PRO A 132 -0.63 4.68 -18.53
CA PRO A 132 -2.02 4.94 -18.18
C PRO A 132 -2.98 3.98 -18.91
N GLY A 133 -4.00 3.48 -18.23
CA GLY A 133 -4.96 2.52 -18.77
C GLY A 133 -4.47 1.06 -18.75
N THR A 134 -3.26 0.80 -18.25
CA THR A 134 -2.80 -0.58 -18.03
C THR A 134 -3.74 -1.26 -17.02
N VAL A 135 -4.19 -2.46 -17.36
CA VAL A 135 -4.97 -3.33 -16.46
C VAL A 135 -4.05 -4.42 -15.92
N VAL A 136 -4.00 -4.55 -14.61
CA VAL A 136 -3.23 -5.55 -13.88
C VAL A 136 -4.14 -6.47 -13.09
N THR A 137 -3.79 -7.74 -12.98
CA THR A 137 -4.51 -8.74 -12.18
C THR A 137 -3.78 -8.97 -10.86
N LEU A 138 -4.40 -8.58 -9.77
CA LEU A 138 -3.81 -8.64 -8.42
C LEU A 138 -4.68 -9.46 -7.47
N PRO A 139 -4.09 -10.23 -6.54
CA PRO A 139 -4.84 -10.87 -5.46
C PRO A 139 -5.46 -9.85 -4.53
N LEU A 140 -6.74 -10.04 -4.18
CA LEU A 140 -7.45 -9.28 -3.15
C LEU A 140 -7.87 -10.23 -2.02
N ASN A 141 -7.50 -9.86 -0.78
CA ASN A 141 -7.86 -10.60 0.43
C ASN A 141 -8.32 -9.60 1.51
N SER A 142 -9.63 -9.32 1.57
CA SER A 142 -10.12 -8.26 2.45
C SER A 142 -11.55 -8.49 2.90
N TYR A 143 -11.85 -8.13 4.16
CA TYR A 143 -13.20 -7.95 4.70
C TYR A 143 -13.56 -6.46 4.81
N GLU A 144 -12.62 -5.63 5.24
CA GLU A 144 -12.75 -4.16 5.34
C GLU A 144 -11.89 -3.49 4.26
N GLY A 145 -12.33 -3.60 3.00
CA GLY A 145 -11.62 -3.07 1.84
C GLY A 145 -12.37 -1.99 1.08
N GLN A 146 -13.60 -1.65 1.49
CA GLN A 146 -14.41 -0.61 0.85
C GLN A 146 -13.91 0.78 1.25
N HIS A 147 -13.27 1.48 0.31
CA HIS A 147 -12.87 2.86 0.54
C HIS A 147 -14.08 3.81 0.42
N THR A 148 -14.19 4.74 1.37
CA THR A 148 -15.17 5.81 1.37
C THR A 148 -14.50 7.13 1.73
N ASP A 149 -14.78 8.17 0.96
CA ASP A 149 -14.30 9.53 1.22
C ASP A 149 -15.43 10.54 1.04
N PRO A 150 -16.16 10.87 2.13
CA PRO A 150 -17.23 11.86 2.08
C PRO A 150 -16.76 13.27 1.70
N SER A 151 -15.46 13.58 1.86
CA SER A 151 -14.89 14.88 1.47
C SER A 151 -14.65 15.01 -0.03
N GLY A 152 -14.56 13.89 -0.76
CA GLY A 152 -14.28 13.85 -2.20
C GLY A 152 -12.86 14.33 -2.55
N THR A 153 -11.91 14.27 -1.61
CA THR A 153 -10.53 14.73 -1.81
C THR A 153 -9.57 13.61 -2.20
N ALA A 154 -10.03 12.36 -2.19
CA ALA A 154 -9.18 11.22 -2.53
C ALA A 154 -8.74 11.28 -4.01
N ARG A 155 -7.42 11.28 -4.22
CA ARG A 155 -6.81 11.13 -5.54
C ARG A 155 -6.78 9.65 -5.91
N VAL A 156 -7.71 9.22 -6.75
CA VAL A 156 -7.79 7.81 -7.19
C VAL A 156 -6.68 7.52 -8.18
N VAL A 157 -5.84 6.54 -7.86
CA VAL A 157 -4.67 6.12 -8.64
C VAL A 157 -4.95 4.89 -9.50
N ALA A 158 -5.74 3.97 -8.94
CA ALA A 158 -6.16 2.77 -9.63
C ALA A 158 -7.61 2.41 -9.28
N ARG A 159 -8.34 1.86 -10.24
CA ARG A 159 -9.75 1.49 -10.09
C ARG A 159 -9.95 0.01 -10.34
N TYR A 160 -10.80 -0.61 -9.56
CA TYR A 160 -11.33 -1.92 -9.94
C TYR A 160 -12.08 -1.82 -11.27
N VAL A 161 -11.80 -2.74 -12.21
CA VAL A 161 -12.51 -2.81 -13.49
C VAL A 161 -14.00 -3.09 -13.25
N GLU A 162 -14.31 -4.00 -12.34
CA GLU A 162 -15.66 -4.26 -11.83
C GLU A 162 -15.86 -3.60 -10.46
N ASP A 163 -17.11 -3.42 -10.03
CA ASP A 163 -17.42 -3.02 -8.65
C ASP A 163 -17.25 -4.23 -7.72
N VAL A 164 -16.06 -4.35 -7.13
CA VAL A 164 -15.65 -5.53 -6.33
C VAL A 164 -16.21 -5.49 -4.91
N ASN A 165 -16.13 -4.34 -4.24
CA ASN A 165 -16.35 -4.25 -2.80
C ASN A 165 -17.21 -3.05 -2.36
N GLY A 166 -17.67 -2.23 -3.32
CA GLY A 166 -18.46 -1.03 -3.07
C GLY A 166 -17.63 0.22 -2.81
N SER A 167 -16.32 0.20 -3.06
CA SER A 167 -15.46 1.40 -2.93
C SER A 167 -15.98 2.54 -3.77
N GLN A 168 -15.98 3.75 -3.20
CA GLN A 168 -16.30 4.98 -3.91
C GLN A 168 -15.40 5.11 -5.14
N ASP A 169 -15.98 5.48 -6.30
CA ASP A 169 -15.30 5.56 -7.59
C ASP A 169 -14.57 4.27 -8.01
N ARG A 170 -14.94 3.13 -7.43
CA ARG A 170 -14.25 1.83 -7.59
C ARG A 170 -12.77 1.90 -7.21
N ALA A 171 -12.40 2.77 -6.27
CA ALA A 171 -11.01 2.98 -5.87
C ALA A 171 -10.38 1.68 -5.33
N ALA A 172 -9.37 1.18 -6.03
CA ALA A 172 -8.49 0.09 -5.60
C ALA A 172 -7.23 0.64 -4.94
N ALA A 173 -6.78 1.82 -5.37
CA ALA A 173 -5.67 2.57 -4.79
C ALA A 173 -5.94 4.07 -4.84
N ILE A 174 -5.47 4.78 -3.80
CA ILE A 174 -5.49 6.23 -3.72
C ILE A 174 -4.12 6.78 -3.32
N ALA A 175 -3.90 8.06 -3.56
CA ALA A 175 -2.70 8.77 -3.14
C ALA A 175 -3.04 10.08 -2.41
N ASN A 176 -2.04 10.63 -1.70
CA ASN A 176 -2.06 12.02 -1.29
C ASN A 176 -1.83 12.95 -2.50
N GLU A 177 -1.99 14.26 -2.30
CA GLU A 177 -1.82 15.26 -3.37
C GLU A 177 -0.43 15.20 -4.02
N ALA A 178 0.63 15.03 -3.22
CA ALA A 178 2.01 14.95 -3.71
C ALA A 178 2.33 13.65 -4.46
N GLY A 179 1.54 12.58 -4.30
CA GLY A 179 1.75 11.29 -4.95
C GLY A 179 2.84 10.41 -4.34
N ASN A 180 3.42 10.83 -3.21
CA ASN A 180 4.46 10.08 -2.51
C ASN A 180 3.90 9.13 -1.43
N VAL A 181 2.66 9.32 -0.99
CA VAL A 181 1.94 8.39 -0.10
C VAL A 181 0.85 7.70 -0.91
N VAL A 182 0.90 6.38 -1.00
CA VAL A 182 -0.05 5.58 -1.76
C VAL A 182 -0.58 4.43 -0.91
N GLY A 183 -1.90 4.24 -0.91
CA GLY A 183 -2.56 3.07 -0.36
C GLY A 183 -3.19 2.24 -1.46
N ILE A 184 -2.95 0.93 -1.44
CA ILE A 184 -3.55 -0.02 -2.37
C ILE A 184 -4.17 -1.19 -1.60
N MET A 185 -5.39 -1.59 -1.95
CA MET A 185 -6.07 -2.69 -1.25
C MET A 185 -5.68 -4.07 -1.78
N PRO A 186 -5.58 -4.33 -3.10
CA PRO A 186 -4.98 -5.56 -3.63
C PRO A 186 -3.49 -5.69 -3.30
N HIS A 187 -2.96 -6.90 -3.44
CA HIS A 187 -1.61 -7.29 -3.03
C HIS A 187 -0.65 -7.43 -4.23
N PRO A 188 0.08 -6.38 -4.65
CA PRO A 188 1.05 -6.48 -5.75
C PRO A 188 2.23 -7.42 -5.40
N GLU A 189 2.62 -7.51 -4.13
CA GLU A 189 3.70 -8.38 -3.67
C GLU A 189 3.40 -9.89 -3.86
N ARG A 190 2.12 -10.23 -3.96
CA ARG A 190 1.66 -11.63 -4.21
C ARG A 190 1.41 -11.94 -5.69
N SER A 191 1.76 -11.00 -6.57
CA SER A 191 1.67 -11.10 -8.02
C SER A 191 2.95 -10.51 -8.62
N SER A 192 4.12 -10.87 -8.06
CA SER A 192 5.44 -10.30 -8.41
C SER A 192 6.32 -11.26 -9.21
N GLU A 193 5.90 -12.51 -9.37
CA GLU A 193 6.63 -13.57 -10.09
C GLU A 193 5.63 -14.51 -10.78
N GLU A 194 5.92 -14.97 -12.01
CA GLU A 194 5.05 -15.87 -12.78
C GLU A 194 4.66 -17.16 -12.03
N ILE A 195 5.55 -17.67 -11.17
CA ILE A 195 5.27 -18.86 -10.36
C ILE A 195 4.12 -18.66 -9.37
N LEU A 196 3.79 -17.42 -9.03
CA LEU A 196 2.66 -17.05 -8.18
C LEU A 196 1.34 -16.97 -8.95
N GLY A 197 1.37 -17.16 -10.29
CA GLY A 197 0.22 -17.13 -11.18
C GLY A 197 0.10 -15.85 -12.01
N SER A 198 0.79 -14.78 -11.65
CA SER A 198 0.93 -13.53 -12.39
C SER A 198 2.14 -12.76 -11.87
N ASP A 199 2.75 -11.95 -12.71
CA ASP A 199 3.80 -10.99 -12.36
C ASP A 199 3.36 -9.53 -12.55
N ASP A 200 2.08 -9.29 -12.76
CA ASP A 200 1.50 -7.95 -12.98
C ASP A 200 1.82 -6.96 -11.84
N GLY A 201 1.86 -7.44 -10.59
CA GLY A 201 2.18 -6.64 -9.42
C GLY A 201 3.62 -6.10 -9.41
N ARG A 202 4.51 -6.77 -10.14
CA ARG A 202 5.89 -6.36 -10.34
C ARG A 202 5.99 -4.95 -10.92
N LEU A 203 5.13 -4.59 -11.90
CA LEU A 203 5.10 -3.26 -12.53
C LEU A 203 4.94 -2.13 -11.51
N LEU A 204 4.09 -2.34 -10.49
CA LEU A 204 3.85 -1.38 -9.43
C LEU A 204 5.05 -1.29 -8.48
N LEU A 205 5.61 -2.42 -8.10
CA LEU A 205 6.76 -2.48 -7.19
C LEU A 205 8.03 -1.93 -7.84
N GLU A 206 8.23 -2.12 -9.15
CA GLU A 206 9.32 -1.49 -9.91
C GLU A 206 9.21 0.04 -9.89
N SER A 207 7.99 0.59 -9.97
CA SER A 207 7.76 2.04 -9.81
C SER A 207 8.21 2.53 -8.44
N LEU A 208 7.89 1.79 -7.37
CA LEU A 208 8.31 2.13 -6.02
C LEU A 208 9.84 2.11 -5.88
N VAL A 209 10.50 1.05 -6.35
CA VAL A 209 11.97 0.94 -6.29
C VAL A 209 12.63 2.09 -7.08
N ALA A 210 12.13 2.39 -8.28
CA ALA A 210 12.64 3.50 -9.08
C ALA A 210 12.40 4.87 -8.42
N ALA A 211 11.32 5.04 -7.66
CA ALA A 211 11.05 6.27 -6.92
C ALA A 211 12.02 6.47 -5.76
N THR A 212 12.40 5.40 -5.06
CA THR A 212 13.38 5.46 -3.96
C THR A 212 14.81 5.72 -4.44
N ASP A 213 15.19 5.28 -5.64
CA ASP A 213 16.52 5.54 -6.22
C ASP A 213 16.72 7.01 -6.65
N ARG A 214 15.66 7.81 -6.77
CA ARG A 214 15.70 9.21 -7.20
C ARG A 214 15.91 10.24 -6.08
N ILE A 215 15.89 9.80 -4.82
CA ILE A 215 16.09 10.68 -3.69
C ILE A 215 17.59 10.94 -3.56
N PRO A 216 18.08 12.20 -3.69
CA PRO A 216 19.49 12.51 -3.46
C PRO A 216 19.84 12.26 -1.99
N ALA A 217 20.97 11.62 -1.75
CA ALA A 217 21.53 11.38 -0.41
C ALA A 217 21.82 12.69 0.33
#